data_4ba7f29eb12c0a030c870907fcc230f5
#
_entry.id   4ba7f29eb12c0a030c870907fcc230f5
#
_cell.length_a   1.000
_cell.length_b   1.000
_cell.length_c   1.000
_cell.angle_alpha   90.00
_cell.angle_beta   90.00
_cell.angle_gamma   90.00
#
_symmetry.space_group_name_H-M   'P 1'
#
loop_
_entity.id
_entity.type
_entity.pdbx_description
1 polymer ?
#
loop_
_entity_poly.entity_id
_entity_poly.type
_entity_poly.pdbx_seq_one_letter_code
_entity_poly.pdbx_strand_id
1 'polypeptide(L)'
;MSHEFWLQPQKFILQPSEKTSVDVFVGENYEGKKVDASKFTISKMTHYAKNVEEDFISKISTKDSVNIETEFTTEGNHLLAFNNTNKFIELKADKFNEYLRSEGMDNIIKLRKQQGKERQAGREFYQRCVKTLFQVGKNQDDTFSKNTGMRLEIIPLQNPYEAKEIIFKVLFDNQVVNNALVLVWHHKNGKTTMVNKRSNEKGEVKFSIENQGRWMISTVRMIPITDNPKADYQSFWGSYTFGFY
;
A
#
# COMPACT_ATOMS: atom_id res chain seq x y z
N MET A 1 -2.32 -10.11 14.80
CA MET A 1 -2.73 -8.75 14.45
C MET A 1 -2.14 -8.44 13.10
N SER A 2 -2.94 -7.95 12.18
CA SER A 2 -2.49 -7.49 10.87
C SER A 2 -1.88 -6.10 11.04
N HIS A 3 -0.78 -5.83 10.35
CA HIS A 3 -0.12 -4.54 10.44
C HIS A 3 -0.07 -3.92 9.07
N GLU A 4 -0.55 -2.68 8.95
CA GLU A 4 -0.33 -1.87 7.77
C GLU A 4 1.16 -1.66 7.56
N PHE A 5 1.52 -1.45 6.30
CA PHE A 5 2.88 -1.17 5.88
C PHE A 5 2.83 -0.06 4.83
N TRP A 6 3.61 1.00 5.04
CA TRP A 6 3.56 2.14 4.13
C TRP A 6 4.89 2.86 4.02
N LEU A 7 5.03 3.59 2.94
CA LEU A 7 6.08 4.58 2.73
C LEU A 7 5.59 5.93 3.25
N GLN A 8 6.41 6.59 4.05
CA GLN A 8 6.10 7.90 4.59
C GLN A 8 7.22 8.89 4.32
N PRO A 9 7.02 9.81 3.39
CA PRO A 9 7.91 10.95 3.20
C PRO A 9 7.94 11.87 4.43
N GLN A 10 9.07 12.52 4.64
CA GLN A 10 9.18 13.61 5.60
C GLN A 10 8.34 14.82 5.13
N LYS A 11 8.29 15.05 3.80
CA LYS A 11 7.42 16.01 3.12
C LYS A 11 6.83 15.38 1.88
N PHE A 12 5.56 15.64 1.62
CA PHE A 12 4.86 15.20 0.42
C PHE A 12 4.81 16.28 -0.68
N ILE A 13 4.92 17.55 -0.28
CA ILE A 13 4.94 18.70 -1.19
C ILE A 13 6.33 19.33 -1.14
N LEU A 14 6.98 19.37 -2.29
CA LEU A 14 8.37 19.76 -2.45
C LEU A 14 8.54 20.88 -3.49
N GLN A 15 9.60 21.64 -3.36
CA GLN A 15 10.13 22.43 -4.47
C GLN A 15 11.09 21.58 -5.33
N PRO A 16 11.31 21.90 -6.61
CA PRO A 16 12.34 21.25 -7.41
C PRO A 16 13.69 21.29 -6.71
N SER A 17 14.38 20.16 -6.70
CA SER A 17 15.69 19.95 -6.02
C SER A 17 15.65 20.06 -4.49
N GLU A 18 14.47 20.12 -3.88
CA GLU A 18 14.34 20.02 -2.44
C GLU A 18 14.60 18.57 -2.00
N LYS A 19 15.54 18.40 -1.05
CA LYS A 19 15.84 17.10 -0.48
C LYS A 19 14.77 16.66 0.49
N THR A 20 14.41 15.39 0.43
CA THR A 20 13.50 14.75 1.38
C THR A 20 13.95 13.33 1.67
N SER A 21 13.42 12.77 2.74
CA SER A 21 13.60 11.36 3.05
C SER A 21 12.27 10.64 3.10
N VAL A 22 12.30 9.35 2.78
CA VAL A 22 11.15 8.45 2.86
C VAL A 22 11.47 7.33 3.83
N ASP A 23 10.70 7.24 4.88
CA ASP A 23 10.80 6.14 5.85
C ASP A 23 9.79 5.04 5.50
N VAL A 24 10.12 3.81 5.86
CA VAL A 24 9.19 2.68 5.81
C VAL A 24 8.63 2.43 7.20
N PHE A 25 7.32 2.35 7.31
CA PHE A 25 6.62 2.09 8.56
C PHE A 25 5.84 0.78 8.53
N VAL A 26 5.73 0.17 9.70
CA VAL A 26 4.81 -0.91 10.00
C VAL A 26 4.07 -0.58 11.29
N GLY A 27 2.77 -0.78 11.32
CA GLY A 27 1.98 -0.48 12.52
C GLY A 27 0.50 -0.74 12.36
N GLU A 28 -0.26 -0.22 13.32
CA GLU A 28 -1.72 -0.32 13.37
C GLU A 28 -2.31 1.08 13.39
N ASN A 29 -3.51 1.25 12.82
CA ASN A 29 -4.23 2.53 12.83
C ASN A 29 -3.44 3.70 12.20
N TYR A 30 -2.61 3.41 11.20
CA TYR A 30 -1.74 4.40 10.55
C TYR A 30 -0.77 5.09 11.52
N GLU A 31 -0.46 4.38 12.61
CA GLU A 31 0.57 4.72 13.59
C GLU A 31 1.52 3.54 13.69
N GLY A 32 2.83 3.79 13.71
CA GLY A 32 3.77 2.68 13.62
C GLY A 32 5.20 3.04 13.97
N LYS A 33 6.07 2.06 13.75
CA LYS A 33 7.52 2.18 13.94
C LYS A 33 8.20 2.11 12.58
N LYS A 34 9.30 2.86 12.45
CA LYS A 34 10.20 2.72 11.31
C LYS A 34 10.74 1.29 11.24
N VAL A 35 10.80 0.79 10.04
CA VAL A 35 11.27 -0.57 9.78
C VAL A 35 12.68 -0.52 9.26
N ASP A 36 13.52 -1.43 9.74
CA ASP A 36 14.84 -1.66 9.20
C ASP A 36 14.74 -2.38 7.86
N ALA A 37 15.18 -1.73 6.76
CA ALA A 37 15.13 -2.31 5.42
C ALA A 37 15.98 -3.56 5.27
N SER A 38 17.05 -3.70 6.06
CA SER A 38 17.88 -4.89 6.02
C SER A 38 17.09 -6.16 6.34
N LYS A 39 15.95 -6.03 7.03
CA LYS A 39 15.02 -7.13 7.35
C LYS A 39 14.06 -7.49 6.22
N PHE A 40 14.05 -6.70 5.14
CA PHE A 40 13.20 -6.95 3.98
C PHE A 40 14.07 -7.21 2.75
N THR A 41 13.80 -8.31 2.08
CA THR A 41 14.34 -8.50 0.73
C THR A 41 13.44 -7.74 -0.22
N ILE A 42 13.90 -6.59 -0.67
CA ILE A 42 13.18 -5.72 -1.60
C ILE A 42 13.32 -6.31 -2.99
N SER A 43 12.20 -6.51 -3.67
CA SER A 43 12.18 -6.99 -5.06
C SER A 43 12.01 -5.86 -6.06
N LYS A 44 11.44 -4.73 -5.63
CA LYS A 44 11.24 -3.55 -6.47
C LYS A 44 11.22 -2.29 -5.61
N MET A 45 11.93 -1.27 -6.04
CA MET A 45 11.81 0.11 -5.57
C MET A 45 12.00 1.00 -6.78
N THR A 46 10.93 1.51 -7.33
CA THR A 46 10.95 2.28 -8.59
C THR A 46 10.35 3.65 -8.37
N HIS A 47 11.03 4.65 -8.89
CA HIS A 47 10.55 6.01 -9.03
C HIS A 47 9.93 6.20 -10.40
N TYR A 48 8.72 6.77 -10.42
CA TYR A 48 8.01 7.19 -11.62
C TYR A 48 7.78 8.69 -11.58
N ALA A 49 8.00 9.36 -12.71
CA ALA A 49 7.58 10.71 -12.98
C ALA A 49 7.20 10.81 -14.47
N LYS A 50 6.78 11.96 -14.94
CA LYS A 50 6.46 12.15 -16.36
C LYS A 50 7.64 11.70 -17.24
N ASN A 51 7.42 10.63 -18.03
CA ASN A 51 8.44 10.03 -18.92
C ASN A 51 9.71 9.49 -18.21
N VAL A 52 9.63 9.29 -16.88
CA VAL A 52 10.76 8.75 -16.10
C VAL A 52 10.31 7.46 -15.39
N GLU A 53 11.14 6.43 -15.49
CA GLU A 53 11.06 5.23 -14.67
C GLU A 53 12.50 4.87 -14.28
N GLU A 54 12.81 4.94 -12.97
CA GLU A 54 14.15 4.79 -12.44
C GLU A 54 14.17 3.80 -11.28
N ASP A 55 15.15 2.90 -11.25
CA ASP A 55 15.38 1.98 -10.15
C ASP A 55 16.00 2.72 -8.95
N PHE A 56 15.32 2.68 -7.83
CA PHE A 56 15.74 3.28 -6.56
C PHE A 56 16.27 2.26 -5.55
N ILE A 57 16.44 0.99 -5.89
CA ILE A 57 16.95 -0.02 -4.94
C ILE A 57 18.30 0.41 -4.38
N SER A 58 19.20 0.95 -5.23
CA SER A 58 20.52 1.43 -4.81
C SER A 58 20.51 2.68 -3.91
N LYS A 59 19.40 3.41 -3.89
CA LYS A 59 19.21 4.62 -3.03
C LYS A 59 18.73 4.29 -1.62
N ILE A 60 18.49 3.02 -1.32
CA ILE A 60 18.02 2.58 -0.01
C ILE A 60 19.18 2.51 0.95
N SER A 61 19.16 3.33 2.00
CA SER A 61 20.08 3.23 3.13
C SER A 61 19.62 2.14 4.11
N THR A 62 20.57 1.33 4.58
CA THR A 62 20.31 0.23 5.51
C THR A 62 21.00 0.40 6.86
N LYS A 63 21.56 1.60 7.16
CA LYS A 63 22.42 1.78 8.34
C LYS A 63 21.68 1.72 9.67
N ASP A 64 20.51 2.37 9.81
CA ASP A 64 19.80 2.42 11.10
C ASP A 64 18.30 2.12 10.97
N SER A 65 17.70 2.53 9.88
CA SER A 65 16.33 2.24 9.49
C SER A 65 16.21 2.39 7.98
N VAL A 66 15.12 1.90 7.39
CA VAL A 66 14.88 2.17 5.99
C VAL A 66 14.71 3.64 5.80
N ASN A 67 15.66 4.20 5.17
CA ASN A 67 15.58 5.57 4.72
C ASN A 67 16.00 5.63 3.26
N ILE A 68 15.20 6.32 2.46
CA ILE A 68 15.51 6.64 1.08
C ILE A 68 15.66 8.14 1.04
N GLU A 69 16.89 8.62 0.96
CA GLU A 69 17.14 10.03 0.69
C GLU A 69 16.99 10.29 -0.80
N THR A 70 16.20 11.29 -1.15
CA THR A 70 15.94 11.64 -2.54
C THR A 70 15.72 13.14 -2.72
N GLU A 71 15.90 13.58 -3.95
CA GLU A 71 15.51 14.89 -4.47
C GLU A 71 14.92 14.71 -5.85
N PHE A 72 13.96 15.53 -6.21
CA PHE A 72 13.34 15.51 -7.54
C PHE A 72 13.60 16.85 -8.22
N THR A 73 14.20 16.82 -9.40
CA THR A 73 14.61 18.02 -10.12
C THR A 73 13.53 18.61 -11.03
N THR A 74 12.54 17.78 -11.40
CA THR A 74 11.45 18.17 -12.30
C THR A 74 10.17 18.45 -11.52
N GLU A 75 9.39 19.42 -11.99
CA GLU A 75 8.04 19.64 -11.46
C GLU A 75 7.05 18.58 -11.94
N GLY A 76 6.02 18.31 -11.14
CA GLY A 76 4.97 17.36 -11.44
C GLY A 76 4.71 16.37 -10.29
N ASN A 77 3.98 15.32 -10.59
CA ASN A 77 3.80 14.22 -9.66
C ASN A 77 4.99 13.25 -9.73
N HIS A 78 5.45 12.80 -8.58
CA HIS A 78 6.47 11.76 -8.45
C HIS A 78 5.93 10.63 -7.59
N LEU A 79 6.01 9.40 -8.09
CA LEU A 79 5.48 8.22 -7.42
C LEU A 79 6.63 7.26 -7.11
N LEU A 80 6.74 6.84 -5.85
CA LEU A 80 7.60 5.71 -5.47
C LEU A 80 6.74 4.46 -5.29
N ALA A 81 7.19 3.35 -5.88
CA ALA A 81 6.55 2.05 -5.77
C ALA A 81 7.52 1.01 -5.22
N PHE A 82 7.06 0.28 -4.22
CA PHE A 82 7.83 -0.70 -3.46
C PHE A 82 7.16 -2.07 -3.46
N ASN A 83 7.95 -3.12 -3.72
CA ASN A 83 7.59 -4.50 -3.43
C ASN A 83 8.71 -5.19 -2.65
N ASN A 84 8.33 -6.13 -1.79
CA ASN A 84 9.26 -7.09 -1.21
C ASN A 84 9.05 -8.50 -1.80
N THR A 85 10.02 -9.38 -1.59
CA THR A 85 9.83 -10.82 -1.83
C THR A 85 8.88 -11.41 -0.80
N ASN A 86 8.35 -12.59 -1.08
CA ASN A 86 7.47 -13.30 -0.15
C ASN A 86 8.12 -13.49 1.23
N LYS A 87 7.36 -13.16 2.26
CA LYS A 87 7.62 -13.55 3.65
C LYS A 87 6.62 -14.63 4.06
N PHE A 88 6.99 -15.46 5.01
CA PHE A 88 6.14 -16.55 5.52
C PHE A 88 5.66 -16.25 6.92
N ILE A 89 4.40 -16.59 7.20
CA ILE A 89 3.83 -16.61 8.54
C ILE A 89 2.86 -17.77 8.69
N GLU A 90 2.81 -18.32 9.89
CA GLU A 90 1.80 -19.30 10.30
C GLU A 90 1.05 -18.75 11.52
N LEU A 91 -0.26 -18.74 11.45
CA LEU A 91 -1.14 -18.28 12.53
C LEU A 91 -2.04 -19.42 12.98
N LYS A 92 -2.25 -19.53 14.30
CA LYS A 92 -3.27 -20.43 14.85
C LYS A 92 -4.65 -20.11 14.27
N ALA A 93 -5.51 -21.12 14.18
CA ALA A 93 -6.81 -21.03 13.52
C ALA A 93 -7.63 -19.79 13.91
N ASP A 94 -7.77 -19.54 15.22
CA ASP A 94 -8.58 -18.40 15.70
C ASP A 94 -8.01 -17.06 15.26
N LYS A 95 -6.69 -16.88 15.35
CA LYS A 95 -5.98 -15.68 14.91
C LYS A 95 -6.04 -15.49 13.40
N PHE A 96 -5.91 -16.59 12.64
CA PHE A 96 -6.04 -16.51 11.19
C PHE A 96 -7.46 -16.16 10.76
N ASN A 97 -8.49 -16.74 11.38
CA ASN A 97 -9.88 -16.42 11.08
C ASN A 97 -10.25 -14.99 11.51
N GLU A 98 -9.70 -14.48 12.62
CA GLU A 98 -9.85 -13.07 13.03
C GLU A 98 -9.24 -12.13 11.98
N TYR A 99 -8.02 -12.42 11.55
CA TYR A 99 -7.31 -11.70 10.50
C TYR A 99 -8.09 -11.67 9.17
N LEU A 100 -8.61 -12.83 8.72
CA LEU A 100 -9.42 -12.90 7.51
C LEU A 100 -10.66 -12.02 7.59
N ARG A 101 -11.30 -11.94 8.76
CA ARG A 101 -12.48 -11.09 8.98
C ARG A 101 -12.12 -9.60 9.01
N SER A 102 -11.07 -9.23 9.74
CA SER A 102 -10.64 -7.83 9.87
C SER A 102 -10.24 -7.22 8.53
N GLU A 103 -9.59 -8.01 7.67
CA GLU A 103 -9.16 -7.57 6.34
C GLU A 103 -10.20 -7.84 5.23
N GLY A 104 -11.39 -8.32 5.58
CA GLY A 104 -12.50 -8.51 4.64
C GLY A 104 -12.24 -9.57 3.57
N MET A 105 -11.50 -10.61 3.90
CA MET A 105 -11.16 -11.71 2.98
C MET A 105 -12.26 -12.76 2.91
N ASP A 106 -13.47 -12.33 2.58
CA ASP A 106 -14.69 -13.15 2.58
C ASP A 106 -14.56 -14.39 1.67
N ASN A 107 -13.83 -14.28 0.57
CA ASN A 107 -13.56 -15.37 -0.36
C ASN A 107 -12.77 -16.51 0.31
N ILE A 108 -11.78 -16.21 1.13
CA ILE A 108 -10.97 -17.20 1.85
C ILE A 108 -11.74 -17.78 3.03
N ILE A 109 -12.52 -16.97 3.73
CA ILE A 109 -13.41 -17.46 4.79
C ILE A 109 -14.36 -18.52 4.23
N LYS A 110 -15.03 -18.21 3.10
CA LYS A 110 -15.92 -19.15 2.41
C LYS A 110 -15.19 -20.42 1.98
N LEU A 111 -14.01 -20.28 1.37
CA LEU A 111 -13.20 -21.43 0.94
C LEU A 111 -12.81 -22.34 2.10
N ARG A 112 -12.31 -21.79 3.20
CA ARG A 112 -11.94 -22.55 4.41
C ARG A 112 -13.12 -23.32 4.98
N LYS A 113 -14.30 -22.68 5.03
CA LYS A 113 -15.53 -23.34 5.47
C LYS A 113 -15.90 -24.52 4.57
N GLN A 114 -15.86 -24.32 3.24
CA GLN A 114 -16.15 -25.39 2.28
C GLN A 114 -15.18 -26.58 2.38
N GLN A 115 -13.93 -26.31 2.78
CA GLN A 115 -12.89 -27.32 2.95
C GLN A 115 -12.82 -27.92 4.35
N GLY A 116 -13.65 -27.47 5.31
CA GLY A 116 -13.57 -27.91 6.72
C GLY A 116 -12.30 -27.50 7.44
N LYS A 117 -11.61 -26.44 6.96
CA LYS A 117 -10.31 -26.00 7.48
C LYS A 117 -10.39 -24.87 8.52
N GLU A 118 -11.57 -24.53 9.01
CA GLU A 118 -11.78 -23.41 9.94
C GLU A 118 -11.03 -23.57 11.27
N ARG A 119 -10.78 -24.82 11.68
CA ARG A 119 -10.04 -25.16 12.92
C ARG A 119 -8.55 -25.43 12.68
N GLN A 120 -8.07 -25.30 11.46
CA GLN A 120 -6.67 -25.50 11.12
C GLN A 120 -5.93 -24.17 11.13
N ALA A 121 -4.62 -24.20 11.46
CA ALA A 121 -3.73 -23.06 11.30
C ALA A 121 -3.77 -22.53 9.86
N GLY A 122 -3.52 -21.24 9.68
CA GLY A 122 -3.34 -20.63 8.35
C GLY A 122 -1.86 -20.40 8.10
N ARG A 123 -1.36 -20.96 7.01
CA ARG A 123 0.02 -20.80 6.56
C ARG A 123 0.01 -19.94 5.30
N GLU A 124 0.66 -18.78 5.34
CA GLU A 124 0.67 -17.89 4.20
C GLU A 124 2.05 -17.34 3.88
N PHE A 125 2.26 -17.12 2.59
CA PHE A 125 3.21 -16.13 2.11
C PHE A 125 2.53 -14.78 2.02
N TYR A 126 3.23 -13.71 2.35
CA TYR A 126 2.73 -12.36 2.16
C TYR A 126 3.73 -11.47 1.44
N GLN A 127 3.20 -10.54 0.64
CA GLN A 127 3.95 -9.56 -0.13
C GLN A 127 3.35 -8.18 0.06
N ARG A 128 4.19 -7.15 0.07
CA ARG A 128 3.80 -5.74 0.15
C ARG A 128 3.81 -5.11 -1.24
N CYS A 129 2.77 -4.34 -1.56
CA CYS A 129 2.58 -3.60 -2.80
C CYS A 129 2.27 -2.15 -2.43
N VAL A 130 3.31 -1.32 -2.28
CA VAL A 130 3.20 -0.04 -1.58
C VAL A 130 3.59 1.11 -2.49
N LYS A 131 2.82 2.20 -2.44
CA LYS A 131 3.08 3.44 -3.17
C LYS A 131 3.06 4.66 -2.27
N THR A 132 3.84 5.67 -2.63
CA THR A 132 3.74 7.01 -2.07
C THR A 132 3.87 8.06 -3.17
N LEU A 133 3.00 9.07 -3.12
CA LEU A 133 2.93 10.14 -4.11
C LEU A 133 3.44 11.45 -3.53
N PHE A 134 4.21 12.18 -4.35
CA PHE A 134 4.69 13.53 -4.09
C PHE A 134 4.13 14.51 -5.11
N GLN A 135 3.96 15.75 -4.69
CA GLN A 135 3.83 16.90 -5.56
C GLN A 135 5.11 17.72 -5.51
N VAL A 136 5.73 17.95 -6.66
CA VAL A 136 6.93 18.79 -6.80
C VAL A 136 6.57 20.03 -7.62
N GLY A 137 6.80 21.22 -7.06
CA GLY A 137 6.42 22.47 -7.69
C GLY A 137 4.91 22.59 -7.91
N LYS A 138 4.51 23.26 -9.01
CA LYS A 138 3.10 23.58 -9.31
C LYS A 138 2.53 22.81 -10.50
N ASN A 139 3.39 22.23 -11.34
CA ASN A 139 2.95 21.53 -12.53
C ASN A 139 2.21 20.24 -12.15
N GLN A 140 1.22 19.89 -12.95
CA GLN A 140 0.42 18.68 -12.76
C GLN A 140 0.65 17.72 -13.94
N ASP A 141 0.58 16.45 -13.66
CA ASP A 141 0.62 15.38 -14.65
C ASP A 141 -0.16 14.16 -14.12
N ASP A 142 -0.22 13.11 -14.89
CA ASP A 142 -1.00 11.89 -14.59
C ASP A 142 -0.19 10.77 -13.95
N THR A 143 1.04 11.04 -13.49
CA THR A 143 1.89 10.05 -12.80
C THR A 143 1.21 9.46 -11.55
N PHE A 144 0.33 10.25 -10.89
CA PHE A 144 -0.46 9.78 -9.75
C PHE A 144 -1.24 8.49 -10.07
N SER A 145 -1.71 8.33 -11.30
CA SER A 145 -2.54 7.20 -11.74
C SER A 145 -1.73 6.04 -12.34
N LYS A 146 -0.40 6.07 -12.24
CA LYS A 146 0.47 5.05 -12.84
C LYS A 146 0.15 3.65 -12.32
N ASN A 147 -0.20 2.75 -13.23
CA ASN A 147 -0.16 1.32 -12.98
C ASN A 147 1.31 0.87 -13.03
N THR A 148 1.82 0.37 -11.93
CA THR A 148 3.23 0.02 -11.76
C THR A 148 3.53 -1.45 -12.04
N GLY A 149 2.50 -2.24 -12.39
CA GLY A 149 2.61 -3.67 -12.67
C GLY A 149 2.74 -4.54 -11.42
N MET A 150 2.46 -4.01 -10.23
CA MET A 150 2.32 -4.83 -9.02
C MET A 150 1.07 -5.70 -9.12
N ARG A 151 1.08 -6.87 -8.49
CA ARG A 151 -0.07 -7.76 -8.50
C ARG A 151 -1.31 -7.14 -7.86
N LEU A 152 -1.15 -6.43 -6.74
CA LEU A 152 -2.20 -5.63 -6.12
C LEU A 152 -1.90 -4.16 -6.35
N GLU A 153 -2.79 -3.48 -7.05
CA GLU A 153 -2.68 -2.06 -7.40
C GLU A 153 -3.80 -1.25 -6.76
N ILE A 154 -3.42 -0.13 -6.18
CA ILE A 154 -4.33 0.93 -5.72
C ILE A 154 -4.01 2.15 -6.55
N ILE A 155 -4.99 2.64 -7.33
CA ILE A 155 -4.78 3.68 -8.34
C ILE A 155 -5.82 4.78 -8.17
N PRO A 156 -5.45 6.02 -7.84
CA PRO A 156 -6.37 7.16 -7.87
C PRO A 156 -6.74 7.50 -9.33
N LEU A 157 -8.00 7.85 -9.55
CA LEU A 157 -8.51 8.28 -10.87
C LEU A 157 -8.52 9.81 -11.04
N GLN A 158 -8.26 10.55 -9.99
CA GLN A 158 -8.06 11.98 -9.97
C GLN A 158 -6.78 12.30 -9.19
N ASN A 159 -6.15 13.45 -9.50
CA ASN A 159 -4.98 13.86 -8.74
C ASN A 159 -5.37 14.19 -7.29
N PRO A 160 -4.79 13.50 -6.28
CA PRO A 160 -5.09 13.75 -4.87
C PRO A 160 -4.82 15.18 -4.42
N TYR A 161 -3.89 15.88 -5.07
CA TYR A 161 -3.54 17.27 -4.71
C TYR A 161 -4.50 18.32 -5.25
N GLU A 162 -5.41 17.95 -6.15
CA GLU A 162 -6.40 18.85 -6.77
C GLU A 162 -7.85 18.48 -6.40
N ALA A 163 -8.10 17.23 -6.11
CA ALA A 163 -9.45 16.71 -5.90
C ALA A 163 -10.01 17.06 -4.51
N LYS A 164 -11.30 17.37 -4.44
CA LYS A 164 -12.07 17.41 -3.19
C LYS A 164 -12.79 16.08 -2.93
N GLU A 165 -13.18 15.41 -3.99
CA GLU A 165 -13.66 14.04 -4.00
C GLU A 165 -12.75 13.21 -4.90
N ILE A 166 -12.42 12.01 -4.45
CA ILE A 166 -11.48 11.14 -5.15
C ILE A 166 -12.04 9.73 -5.27
N ILE A 167 -11.72 9.10 -6.38
CA ILE A 167 -12.01 7.69 -6.63
C ILE A 167 -10.68 6.95 -6.70
N PHE A 168 -10.56 5.88 -5.90
CA PHE A 168 -9.48 4.93 -6.03
C PHE A 168 -10.00 3.63 -6.63
N LYS A 169 -9.23 3.06 -7.54
CA LYS A 169 -9.49 1.78 -8.18
C LYS A 169 -8.56 0.71 -7.64
N VAL A 170 -9.11 -0.45 -7.32
CA VAL A 170 -8.36 -1.61 -6.85
C VAL A 170 -8.30 -2.63 -7.98
N LEU A 171 -7.07 -3.02 -8.36
CA LEU A 171 -6.82 -4.09 -9.33
C LEU A 171 -6.01 -5.21 -8.68
N PHE A 172 -6.26 -6.43 -9.10
CA PHE A 172 -5.43 -7.59 -8.82
C PHE A 172 -5.13 -8.33 -10.13
N ASP A 173 -3.85 -8.53 -10.42
CA ASP A 173 -3.38 -9.07 -11.71
C ASP A 173 -4.02 -8.34 -12.91
N ASN A 174 -4.08 -6.99 -12.83
CA ASN A 174 -4.72 -6.08 -13.80
C ASN A 174 -6.24 -6.27 -13.98
N GLN A 175 -6.89 -7.07 -13.13
CA GLN A 175 -8.35 -7.23 -13.14
C GLN A 175 -8.97 -6.44 -11.99
N VAL A 176 -10.14 -5.86 -12.22
CA VAL A 176 -10.89 -5.13 -11.18
C VAL A 176 -11.25 -6.05 -10.02
N VAL A 177 -11.11 -5.56 -8.80
CA VAL A 177 -11.51 -6.30 -7.60
C VAL A 177 -12.84 -5.75 -7.09
N ASN A 178 -13.91 -6.46 -7.31
CA ASN A 178 -15.22 -6.16 -6.74
C ASN A 178 -15.27 -6.57 -5.26
N ASN A 179 -15.97 -5.79 -4.44
CA ASN A 179 -16.19 -6.04 -3.02
C ASN A 179 -14.91 -6.14 -2.16
N ALA A 180 -13.78 -5.56 -2.62
CA ALA A 180 -12.59 -5.43 -1.79
C ALA A 180 -12.87 -4.52 -0.59
N LEU A 181 -12.48 -4.93 0.62
CA LEU A 181 -12.43 -4.01 1.76
C LEU A 181 -11.29 -3.04 1.55
N VAL A 182 -11.59 -1.75 1.52
CA VAL A 182 -10.63 -0.66 1.41
C VAL A 182 -10.71 0.20 2.66
N LEU A 183 -9.60 0.34 3.35
CA LEU A 183 -9.48 1.19 4.53
C LEU A 183 -8.93 2.55 4.08
N VAL A 184 -9.65 3.61 4.39
CA VAL A 184 -9.27 5.00 4.11
C VAL A 184 -8.85 5.65 5.42
N TRP A 185 -7.58 5.90 5.57
CA TRP A 185 -6.98 6.48 6.77
C TRP A 185 -6.64 7.94 6.55
N HIS A 186 -6.95 8.78 7.52
CA HIS A 186 -6.57 10.18 7.54
C HIS A 186 -5.95 10.55 8.88
N HIS A 187 -4.71 11.02 8.85
CA HIS A 187 -4.01 11.50 10.04
C HIS A 187 -3.76 13.00 9.94
N LYS A 188 -4.36 13.77 10.85
CA LYS A 188 -4.15 15.22 10.98
C LYS A 188 -4.18 15.65 12.44
N ASN A 189 -3.40 16.64 12.81
CA ASN A 189 -3.37 17.22 14.17
C ASN A 189 -3.20 16.15 15.27
N GLY A 190 -2.32 15.16 15.03
CA GLY A 190 -2.04 14.07 15.98
C GLY A 190 -3.17 13.05 16.16
N LYS A 191 -4.21 13.08 15.30
CA LYS A 191 -5.33 12.15 15.36
C LYS A 191 -5.52 11.40 14.06
N THR A 192 -5.66 10.09 14.16
CA THR A 192 -6.02 9.22 13.02
C THR A 192 -7.52 8.90 13.03
N THR A 193 -8.14 9.02 11.88
CA THR A 193 -9.50 8.54 11.61
C THR A 193 -9.45 7.51 10.48
N MET A 194 -10.40 6.59 10.47
CA MET A 194 -10.49 5.54 9.46
C MET A 194 -11.94 5.32 9.03
N VAL A 195 -12.13 5.12 7.73
CA VAL A 195 -13.42 4.77 7.14
C VAL A 195 -13.25 3.50 6.30
N ASN A 196 -14.13 2.53 6.54
CA ASN A 196 -14.22 1.31 5.74
C ASN A 196 -15.10 1.54 4.52
N LYS A 197 -14.62 1.10 3.36
CA LYS A 197 -15.34 1.12 2.10
C LYS A 197 -15.26 -0.25 1.43
N ARG A 198 -16.28 -0.59 0.63
CA ARG A 198 -16.22 -1.74 -0.27
C ARG A 198 -16.18 -1.26 -1.71
N SER A 199 -15.28 -1.81 -2.51
CA SER A 199 -15.22 -1.48 -3.93
C SER A 199 -16.46 -1.98 -4.66
N ASN A 200 -16.91 -1.20 -5.65
CA ASN A 200 -18.02 -1.55 -6.53
C ASN A 200 -17.58 -2.54 -7.64
N GLU A 201 -18.49 -2.84 -8.57
CA GLU A 201 -18.23 -3.75 -9.72
C GLU A 201 -17.11 -3.26 -10.65
N LYS A 202 -16.78 -1.96 -10.62
CA LYS A 202 -15.65 -1.39 -11.36
C LYS A 202 -14.35 -1.39 -10.56
N GLY A 203 -14.36 -1.96 -9.34
CA GLY A 203 -13.22 -1.95 -8.41
C GLY A 203 -13.03 -0.60 -7.72
N GLU A 204 -14.01 0.29 -7.71
CA GLU A 204 -13.87 1.69 -7.29
C GLU A 204 -14.42 1.95 -5.90
N VAL A 205 -13.71 2.78 -5.14
CA VAL A 205 -14.18 3.40 -3.89
C VAL A 205 -14.09 4.91 -4.01
N LYS A 206 -15.14 5.62 -3.57
CA LYS A 206 -15.24 7.09 -3.60
C LYS A 206 -15.31 7.66 -2.20
N PHE A 207 -14.58 8.74 -1.94
CA PHE A 207 -14.62 9.49 -0.69
C PHE A 207 -14.15 10.94 -0.88
N SER A 208 -14.47 11.80 0.09
CA SER A 208 -13.98 13.18 0.12
C SER A 208 -12.63 13.25 0.81
N ILE A 209 -11.76 14.15 0.35
CA ILE A 209 -10.47 14.44 0.97
C ILE A 209 -10.39 15.88 1.43
N GLU A 210 -9.64 16.09 2.50
CA GLU A 210 -9.24 17.40 2.99
C GLU A 210 -7.76 17.65 2.64
N ASN A 211 -7.42 18.87 2.24
CA ASN A 211 -6.06 19.27 1.89
C ASN A 211 -5.20 19.53 3.15
N GLN A 212 -5.21 18.59 4.08
CA GLN A 212 -4.48 18.65 5.34
C GLN A 212 -4.02 17.26 5.78
N GLY A 213 -2.86 17.22 6.47
CA GLY A 213 -2.34 15.98 7.04
C GLY A 213 -1.89 14.97 5.98
N ARG A 214 -1.95 13.71 6.32
CA ARG A 214 -1.57 12.60 5.44
C ARG A 214 -2.67 11.56 5.34
N TRP A 215 -2.75 10.95 4.17
CA TRP A 215 -3.74 9.93 3.84
C TRP A 215 -3.04 8.62 3.48
N MET A 216 -3.68 7.51 3.81
CA MET A 216 -3.32 6.20 3.33
C MET A 216 -4.59 5.46 2.91
N ILE A 217 -4.55 4.85 1.75
CA ILE A 217 -5.56 3.92 1.25
C ILE A 217 -4.93 2.54 1.29
N SER A 218 -5.54 1.59 2.01
CA SER A 218 -5.00 0.25 2.12
C SER A 218 -6.05 -0.82 1.83
N THR A 219 -5.63 -1.96 1.34
CA THR A 219 -6.45 -3.15 1.09
C THR A 219 -5.59 -4.39 1.07
N VAL A 220 -6.18 -5.54 1.36
CA VAL A 220 -5.51 -6.84 1.30
C VAL A 220 -6.25 -7.77 0.36
N ARG A 221 -5.50 -8.50 -0.46
CA ARG A 221 -6.01 -9.56 -1.30
C ARG A 221 -5.31 -10.86 -0.98
N MET A 222 -6.06 -11.93 -0.74
CA MET A 222 -5.51 -13.27 -0.53
C MET A 222 -6.07 -14.26 -1.55
N ILE A 223 -5.20 -15.13 -2.04
CA ILE A 223 -5.53 -16.24 -2.93
C ILE A 223 -5.05 -17.56 -2.31
N PRO A 224 -5.73 -18.69 -2.59
CA PRO A 224 -5.19 -20.00 -2.25
C PRO A 224 -3.97 -20.32 -3.12
N ILE A 225 -3.05 -21.10 -2.56
CA ILE A 225 -1.94 -21.71 -3.28
C ILE A 225 -2.23 -23.21 -3.37
N THR A 226 -2.00 -23.77 -4.56
CA THR A 226 -2.01 -25.23 -4.79
C THR A 226 -0.58 -25.73 -4.87
N ASP A 227 -0.38 -26.99 -4.48
CA ASP A 227 0.87 -27.72 -4.65
C ASP A 227 2.12 -27.09 -3.99
N ASN A 228 1.91 -26.39 -2.86
CA ASN A 228 2.99 -25.82 -2.07
C ASN A 228 3.00 -26.44 -0.65
N PRO A 229 4.06 -27.18 -0.24
CA PRO A 229 4.09 -27.83 1.05
C PRO A 229 4.24 -26.86 2.23
N LYS A 230 4.67 -25.61 1.96
CA LYS A 230 4.99 -24.63 3.01
C LYS A 230 3.81 -23.72 3.34
N ALA A 231 3.03 -23.31 2.34
CA ALA A 231 1.95 -22.35 2.54
C ALA A 231 0.67 -22.75 1.80
N ASP A 232 -0.48 -22.45 2.40
CA ASP A 232 -1.81 -22.69 1.84
C ASP A 232 -2.35 -21.46 1.09
N TYR A 233 -1.82 -20.27 1.41
CA TYR A 233 -2.29 -18.97 0.89
C TYR A 233 -1.14 -18.05 0.54
N GLN A 234 -1.44 -17.12 -0.38
CA GLN A 234 -0.62 -15.96 -0.70
C GLN A 234 -1.44 -14.70 -0.50
N SER A 235 -1.00 -13.79 0.37
CA SER A 235 -1.61 -12.47 0.52
C SER A 235 -0.75 -11.37 -0.08
N PHE A 236 -1.44 -10.32 -0.55
CA PHE A 236 -0.88 -9.10 -1.09
C PHE A 236 -1.44 -7.94 -0.30
N TRP A 237 -0.56 -7.11 0.26
CA TRP A 237 -0.89 -5.98 1.11
C TRP A 237 -0.60 -4.70 0.35
N GLY A 238 -1.66 -4.03 -0.08
CA GLY A 238 -1.56 -2.78 -0.81
C GLY A 238 -1.67 -1.57 0.10
N SER A 239 -0.85 -0.54 -0.14
CA SER A 239 -1.07 0.79 0.39
C SER A 239 -0.67 1.87 -0.60
N TYR A 240 -1.37 3.01 -0.55
CA TYR A 240 -1.08 4.21 -1.32
C TYR A 240 -1.14 5.41 -0.38
N THR A 241 -0.04 6.15 -0.23
CA THR A 241 0.04 7.32 0.65
C THR A 241 0.25 8.60 -0.12
N PHE A 242 -0.33 9.69 0.38
CA PHE A 242 -0.10 11.07 -0.04
C PHE A 242 -0.38 12.02 1.13
N GLY A 243 0.04 13.28 1.03
CA GLY A 243 -0.14 14.24 2.12
C GLY A 243 0.04 15.69 1.69
N PHE A 244 -0.30 16.61 2.59
CA PHE A 244 -0.38 18.06 2.33
C PHE A 244 0.57 18.85 3.26
N TYR A 245 1.82 18.43 3.37
CA TYR A 245 2.88 19.12 4.10
C TYR A 245 4.27 18.85 3.53
#